data_ec019cb5366fb1818366de75fa0b8406
#
_entry.id   ec019cb5366fb1818366de75fa0b8406
#
_cell.length_a   1.000
_cell.length_b   1.000
_cell.length_c   1.000
_cell.angle_alpha   90.00
_cell.angle_beta   90.00
_cell.angle_gamma   90.00
#
_symmetry.space_group_name_H-M   'P 1'
#
loop_
_entity.id
_entity.type
_entity.pdbx_description
1 polymer ?
#
loop_
_entity_poly.entity_id
_entity_poly.type
_entity_poly.pdbx_seq_one_letter_code
_entity_poly.pdbx_strand_id
1 'polypeptide(L)'
;MPRDKSYLKVADELRARVKAGEWAIGDKLPSRASFAKEFGVGASVAQRAVEHLIVEGLLEGRSGSGTYVCKPRERRRMVRSRHSDRRGPSPFAANMKELDHEAAWECTSFARIPATDAIAERLAIEPGDPCVVTDYEFLADGMPVQLAKSWEPMAITDGTPVLLPEMGPLGKIGVVERMRAIGVDIVTGVELVRPARATREQANLLGISVGDLVIAIERTYFDEEGRPVETADITVPDIRWEIAYEIRVKRPGS
;
A
#
# COMPACT_ATOMS: atom_id res chain seq x y z
N MET A 1 -11.75 -29.50 -18.48
CA MET A 1 -10.54 -30.34 -18.29
C MET A 1 -10.05 -30.16 -16.86
N PRO A 2 -9.78 -31.21 -16.09
CA PRO A 2 -9.21 -31.02 -14.74
C PRO A 2 -7.84 -30.36 -14.91
N ARG A 3 -7.64 -29.24 -14.18
CA ARG A 3 -6.35 -28.57 -14.14
C ARG A 3 -5.33 -29.56 -13.56
N ASP A 4 -4.29 -29.86 -14.33
CA ASP A 4 -3.19 -30.72 -13.89
C ASP A 4 -2.55 -30.08 -12.62
N LYS A 5 -2.77 -30.75 -11.48
CA LYS A 5 -2.26 -30.30 -10.16
C LYS A 5 -0.85 -30.84 -9.88
N SER A 6 -0.21 -31.49 -10.86
CA SER A 6 1.12 -32.09 -10.67
C SER A 6 2.20 -31.09 -10.31
N TYR A 7 2.10 -29.83 -10.84
CA TYR A 7 3.04 -28.76 -10.47
C TYR A 7 2.95 -28.34 -8.98
N LEU A 8 1.77 -28.46 -8.34
CA LEU A 8 1.63 -28.15 -6.91
C LEU A 8 2.41 -29.14 -6.05
N LYS A 9 2.40 -30.44 -6.40
CA LYS A 9 3.19 -31.46 -5.68
C LYS A 9 4.69 -31.16 -5.76
N VAL A 10 5.17 -30.78 -6.94
CA VAL A 10 6.57 -30.37 -7.13
C VAL A 10 6.87 -29.09 -6.35
N ALA A 11 5.96 -28.11 -6.35
CA ALA A 11 6.13 -26.88 -5.57
C ALA A 11 6.15 -27.15 -4.06
N ASP A 12 5.27 -28.05 -3.56
CA ASP A 12 5.22 -28.42 -2.15
C ASP A 12 6.52 -29.08 -1.69
N GLU A 13 7.07 -29.99 -2.50
CA GLU A 13 8.35 -30.66 -2.23
C GLU A 13 9.52 -29.67 -2.24
N LEU A 14 9.63 -28.82 -3.26
CA LEU A 14 10.65 -27.78 -3.32
C LEU A 14 10.54 -26.80 -2.15
N ARG A 15 9.32 -26.43 -1.76
CA ARG A 15 9.07 -25.58 -0.58
C ARG A 15 9.57 -26.24 0.70
N ALA A 16 9.32 -27.52 0.88
CA ALA A 16 9.79 -28.28 2.04
C ALA A 16 11.32 -28.30 2.10
N ARG A 17 12.00 -28.53 0.98
CA ARG A 17 13.47 -28.56 0.87
C ARG A 17 14.10 -27.17 1.15
N VAL A 18 13.52 -26.10 0.61
CA VAL A 18 13.95 -24.71 0.91
C VAL A 18 13.80 -24.42 2.41
N LYS A 19 12.66 -24.78 3.01
CA LYS A 19 12.44 -24.62 4.45
C LYS A 19 13.36 -25.47 5.32
N ALA A 20 13.74 -26.63 4.84
CA ALA A 20 14.71 -27.51 5.51
C ALA A 20 16.16 -27.02 5.39
N GLY A 21 16.41 -25.96 4.62
CA GLY A 21 17.73 -25.36 4.47
C GLY A 21 18.64 -26.07 3.48
N GLU A 22 18.11 -26.87 2.55
CA GLU A 22 18.90 -27.52 1.51
C GLU A 22 19.65 -26.49 0.64
N TRP A 23 19.07 -25.32 0.49
CA TRP A 23 19.70 -24.13 -0.11
C TRP A 23 19.60 -22.96 0.86
N ALA A 24 20.73 -22.31 1.09
CA ALA A 24 20.77 -21.09 1.90
C ALA A 24 20.11 -19.91 1.16
N ILE A 25 19.74 -18.88 1.93
CA ILE A 25 19.24 -17.62 1.35
C ILE A 25 20.30 -17.04 0.42
N GLY A 26 19.91 -16.71 -0.81
CA GLY A 26 20.79 -16.21 -1.85
C GLY A 26 21.43 -17.29 -2.71
N ASP A 27 21.29 -18.56 -2.36
CA ASP A 27 21.80 -19.65 -3.18
C ASP A 27 21.01 -19.80 -4.49
N LYS A 28 21.73 -20.17 -5.53
CA LYS A 28 21.16 -20.48 -6.82
C LYS A 28 20.61 -21.91 -6.83
N LEU A 29 19.35 -22.05 -7.22
CA LEU A 29 18.72 -23.37 -7.38
C LEU A 29 19.19 -24.06 -8.66
N PRO A 30 19.08 -25.41 -8.70
CA PRO A 30 19.18 -26.19 -9.93
C PRO A 30 18.25 -25.65 -11.02
N SER A 31 18.60 -25.91 -12.26
CA SER A 31 17.78 -25.48 -13.39
C SER A 31 16.40 -26.13 -13.41
N ARG A 32 15.43 -25.47 -14.04
CA ARG A 32 14.08 -26.03 -14.26
C ARG A 32 14.14 -27.39 -15.00
N ALA A 33 15.11 -27.53 -15.91
CA ALA A 33 15.34 -28.80 -16.60
C ALA A 33 15.88 -29.92 -15.66
N SER A 34 16.73 -29.52 -14.69
CA SER A 34 17.21 -30.43 -13.65
C SER A 34 16.06 -30.92 -12.78
N PHE A 35 15.19 -30.01 -12.34
CA PHE A 35 13.99 -30.38 -11.58
C PHE A 35 13.01 -31.24 -12.38
N ALA A 36 12.80 -30.93 -13.67
CA ALA A 36 11.97 -31.79 -14.53
C ALA A 36 12.47 -33.23 -14.56
N LYS A 37 13.80 -33.40 -14.68
CA LYS A 37 14.42 -34.74 -14.66
C LYS A 37 14.32 -35.40 -13.28
N GLU A 38 14.61 -34.67 -12.22
CA GLU A 38 14.59 -35.17 -10.83
C GLU A 38 13.21 -35.67 -10.40
N PHE A 39 12.17 -34.86 -10.68
CA PHE A 39 10.79 -35.16 -10.31
C PHE A 39 10.05 -36.05 -11.35
N GLY A 40 10.71 -36.39 -12.46
CA GLY A 40 10.09 -37.23 -13.53
C GLY A 40 8.88 -36.51 -14.17
N VAL A 41 8.90 -35.19 -14.30
CA VAL A 41 7.79 -34.40 -14.83
C VAL A 41 8.19 -33.64 -16.11
N GLY A 42 7.20 -33.17 -16.86
CA GLY A 42 7.46 -32.33 -18.02
C GLY A 42 8.07 -30.97 -17.64
N ALA A 43 8.86 -30.37 -18.56
CA ALA A 43 9.51 -29.08 -18.33
C ALA A 43 8.52 -27.96 -17.97
N SER A 44 7.32 -27.96 -18.55
CA SER A 44 6.27 -27.02 -18.26
C SER A 44 5.72 -27.12 -16.81
N VAL A 45 5.68 -28.36 -16.28
CA VAL A 45 5.26 -28.63 -14.89
C VAL A 45 6.31 -28.09 -13.91
N ALA A 46 7.59 -28.43 -14.15
CA ALA A 46 8.69 -27.89 -13.33
C ALA A 46 8.77 -26.35 -13.38
N GLN A 47 8.59 -25.76 -14.56
CA GLN A 47 8.54 -24.32 -14.74
C GLN A 47 7.42 -23.69 -13.90
N ARG A 48 6.18 -24.21 -14.02
CA ARG A 48 5.03 -23.71 -13.24
C ARG A 48 5.22 -23.86 -11.73
N ALA A 49 5.87 -24.94 -11.28
CA ALA A 49 6.20 -25.13 -9.86
C ALA A 49 7.15 -24.04 -9.35
N VAL A 50 8.22 -23.77 -10.09
CA VAL A 50 9.17 -22.70 -9.74
C VAL A 50 8.50 -21.33 -9.79
N GLU A 51 7.71 -21.02 -10.83
CA GLU A 51 6.96 -19.78 -10.94
C GLU A 51 5.98 -19.61 -9.77
N HIS A 52 5.33 -20.69 -9.33
CA HIS A 52 4.47 -20.65 -8.17
C HIS A 52 5.22 -20.25 -6.89
N LEU A 53 6.41 -20.79 -6.66
CA LEU A 53 7.27 -20.41 -5.52
C LEU A 53 7.85 -19.00 -5.64
N ILE A 54 8.04 -18.50 -6.86
CA ILE A 54 8.42 -17.08 -7.09
C ILE A 54 7.25 -16.15 -6.70
N VAL A 55 6.02 -16.50 -7.10
CA VAL A 55 4.81 -15.76 -6.69
C VAL A 55 4.62 -15.78 -5.17
N GLU A 56 4.94 -16.90 -4.52
CA GLU A 56 4.92 -16.99 -3.05
C GLU A 56 6.05 -16.20 -2.36
N GLY A 57 7.03 -15.69 -3.12
CA GLY A 57 8.17 -14.96 -2.58
C GLY A 57 9.23 -15.81 -1.88
N LEU A 58 9.19 -17.15 -2.06
CA LEU A 58 10.24 -18.07 -1.61
C LEU A 58 11.45 -18.08 -2.52
N LEU A 59 11.23 -17.82 -3.80
CA LEU A 59 12.25 -17.78 -4.83
C LEU A 59 12.19 -16.45 -5.61
N GLU A 60 13.31 -16.07 -6.21
CA GLU A 60 13.37 -14.98 -7.18
C GLU A 60 14.04 -15.43 -8.48
N GLY A 61 13.47 -15.01 -9.60
CA GLY A 61 14.08 -15.20 -10.92
C GLY A 61 14.95 -14.01 -11.27
N ARG A 62 16.25 -14.24 -11.55
CA ARG A 62 17.15 -13.22 -12.08
C ARG A 62 17.37 -13.45 -13.57
N SER A 63 16.98 -12.49 -14.40
CA SER A 63 17.07 -12.61 -15.86
C SER A 63 18.48 -13.02 -16.31
N GLY A 64 18.57 -14.08 -17.13
CA GLY A 64 19.83 -14.61 -17.61
C GLY A 64 20.70 -15.32 -16.57
N SER A 65 20.39 -15.22 -15.27
CA SER A 65 21.23 -15.75 -14.18
C SER A 65 20.64 -17.00 -13.51
N GLY A 66 19.31 -17.15 -13.47
CA GLY A 66 18.65 -18.32 -12.90
C GLY A 66 17.64 -17.98 -11.80
N THR A 67 17.35 -18.97 -10.95
CA THR A 67 16.43 -18.86 -9.81
C THR A 67 17.20 -18.98 -8.50
N TYR A 68 16.87 -18.16 -7.51
CA TYR A 68 17.57 -18.04 -6.24
C TYR A 68 16.62 -18.15 -5.07
N VAL A 69 17.08 -18.64 -3.92
CA VAL A 69 16.31 -18.63 -2.68
C VAL A 69 16.21 -17.19 -2.18
N CYS A 70 14.99 -16.70 -1.98
CA CYS A 70 14.77 -15.40 -1.38
C CYS A 70 14.88 -15.45 0.15
N LYS A 71 15.41 -14.39 0.74
CA LYS A 71 15.15 -14.14 2.16
C LYS A 71 13.64 -14.01 2.33
N PRO A 72 13.02 -14.72 3.30
CA PRO A 72 11.63 -14.44 3.64
C PRO A 72 11.46 -12.93 3.84
N ARG A 73 10.57 -12.34 3.09
CA ARG A 73 10.35 -10.90 3.18
C ARG A 73 9.69 -10.63 4.52
N GLU A 74 10.44 -10.06 5.45
CA GLU A 74 9.87 -9.50 6.67
C GLU A 74 9.01 -8.32 6.27
N ARG A 75 7.68 -8.54 6.21
CA ARG A 75 6.74 -7.45 6.03
C ARG A 75 6.70 -6.64 7.30
N ARG A 76 6.85 -5.35 7.18
CA ARG A 76 6.69 -4.42 8.29
C ARG A 76 5.22 -4.06 8.42
N ARG A 77 4.80 -3.76 9.65
CA ARG A 77 3.39 -3.48 9.92
C ARG A 77 3.14 -1.99 9.92
N MET A 78 2.28 -1.52 9.03
CA MET A 78 1.78 -0.16 8.99
C MET A 78 0.42 -0.11 9.70
N VAL A 79 0.36 0.56 10.86
CA VAL A 79 -0.88 0.69 11.65
C VAL A 79 -1.64 1.93 11.19
N ARG A 80 -2.87 1.73 10.71
CA ARG A 80 -3.68 2.82 10.13
C ARG A 80 -4.73 3.41 11.07
N SER A 81 -5.06 2.73 12.16
CA SER A 81 -6.15 3.13 13.11
C SER A 81 -5.80 4.27 14.06
N ARG A 82 -4.61 4.87 13.96
CA ARG A 82 -4.12 5.86 14.93
C ARG A 82 -4.49 7.31 14.57
N HIS A 83 -5.63 7.52 13.96
CA HIS A 83 -6.02 8.86 13.50
C HIS A 83 -6.57 9.79 14.60
N SER A 84 -6.88 9.29 15.80
CA SER A 84 -7.84 9.97 16.65
C SER A 84 -7.36 10.57 17.97
N ASP A 85 -6.18 10.22 18.49
CA ASP A 85 -5.95 10.47 19.92
C ASP A 85 -4.82 11.43 20.29
N ARG A 86 -4.09 12.00 19.35
CA ARG A 86 -2.96 12.87 19.69
C ARG A 86 -2.83 14.05 18.74
N ARG A 87 -2.81 15.26 19.29
CA ARG A 87 -2.19 16.42 18.65
C ARG A 87 -0.73 16.06 18.38
N GLY A 88 -0.34 15.90 17.12
CA GLY A 88 1.01 15.44 16.81
C GLY A 88 1.28 15.35 15.31
N PRO A 89 2.42 14.80 14.92
CA PRO A 89 2.80 14.64 13.53
C PRO A 89 1.77 13.77 12.79
N SER A 90 1.83 13.81 11.45
CA SER A 90 0.92 13.02 10.61
C SER A 90 0.94 11.53 11.04
N PRO A 91 -0.18 10.79 10.88
CA PRO A 91 -0.24 9.36 11.24
C PRO A 91 0.88 8.54 10.62
N PHE A 92 1.28 8.88 9.40
CA PHE A 92 2.42 8.25 8.72
C PHE A 92 3.74 8.49 9.48
N ALA A 93 4.05 9.75 9.81
CA ALA A 93 5.28 10.08 10.54
C ALA A 93 5.32 9.44 11.93
N ALA A 94 4.17 9.40 12.64
CA ALA A 94 4.07 8.72 13.93
C ALA A 94 4.34 7.21 13.81
N ASN A 95 3.79 6.57 12.77
CA ASN A 95 3.99 5.13 12.53
C ASN A 95 5.45 4.81 12.14
N MET A 96 6.06 5.60 11.26
CA MET A 96 7.46 5.41 10.88
C MET A 96 8.40 5.58 12.08
N LYS A 97 8.16 6.58 12.93
CA LYS A 97 8.94 6.78 14.17
C LYS A 97 8.86 5.58 15.12
N GLU A 98 7.71 4.94 15.24
CA GLU A 98 7.58 3.73 16.08
C GLU A 98 8.32 2.52 15.49
N LEU A 99 8.50 2.49 14.18
CA LEU A 99 9.24 1.47 13.46
C LEU A 99 10.74 1.81 13.36
N ASP A 100 11.20 2.88 14.01
CA ASP A 100 12.59 3.39 13.98
C ASP A 100 13.04 3.76 12.56
N HIS A 101 12.12 4.40 11.79
CA HIS A 101 12.40 4.91 10.45
C HIS A 101 12.25 6.43 10.38
N GLU A 102 13.07 7.06 9.56
CA GLU A 102 12.92 8.46 9.19
C GLU A 102 11.78 8.60 8.17
N ALA A 103 10.75 9.39 8.55
CA ALA A 103 9.60 9.67 7.68
C ALA A 103 9.84 10.93 6.85
N ALA A 104 9.64 10.84 5.56
CA ALA A 104 9.59 11.98 4.65
C ALA A 104 8.44 11.81 3.65
N TRP A 105 8.05 12.88 2.97
CA TRP A 105 7.14 12.81 1.83
C TRP A 105 7.39 13.95 0.88
N GLU A 106 7.16 13.67 -0.38
CA GLU A 106 7.07 14.64 -1.46
C GLU A 106 5.61 14.79 -1.86
N CYS A 107 5.19 15.99 -2.25
CA CYS A 107 3.83 16.21 -2.69
C CYS A 107 3.75 17.30 -3.76
N THR A 108 2.70 17.20 -4.58
CA THR A 108 2.33 18.21 -5.56
C THR A 108 0.82 18.44 -5.48
N SER A 109 0.41 19.69 -5.26
CA SER A 109 -1.00 20.06 -5.15
C SER A 109 -1.46 20.87 -6.35
N PHE A 110 -2.67 20.57 -6.82
CA PHE A 110 -3.37 21.25 -7.91
C PHE A 110 -4.73 21.74 -7.42
N ALA A 111 -4.98 23.04 -7.49
CA ALA A 111 -6.29 23.59 -7.17
C ALA A 111 -7.22 23.62 -8.38
N ARG A 112 -8.54 23.68 -8.15
CA ARG A 112 -9.59 23.79 -9.16
C ARG A 112 -9.63 22.62 -10.15
N ILE A 113 -9.29 21.41 -9.71
CA ILE A 113 -9.46 20.21 -10.52
C ILE A 113 -10.91 19.78 -10.40
N PRO A 114 -11.63 19.59 -11.53
CA PRO A 114 -13.00 19.14 -11.49
C PRO A 114 -13.12 17.72 -10.96
N ALA A 115 -14.06 17.49 -10.03
CA ALA A 115 -14.36 16.16 -9.52
C ALA A 115 -14.87 15.26 -10.64
N THR A 116 -14.32 14.05 -10.76
CA THR A 116 -14.91 13.01 -11.61
C THR A 116 -16.17 12.46 -10.95
N ASP A 117 -17.02 11.74 -11.70
CA ASP A 117 -18.25 11.12 -11.18
C ASP A 117 -17.95 10.28 -9.91
N ALA A 118 -16.89 9.47 -9.93
CA ALA A 118 -16.50 8.62 -8.82
C ALA A 118 -16.03 9.43 -7.58
N ILE A 119 -15.32 10.54 -7.78
CA ILE A 119 -14.89 11.42 -6.70
C ILE A 119 -16.06 12.23 -6.15
N ALA A 120 -16.93 12.69 -7.02
CA ALA A 120 -18.14 13.42 -6.65
C ALA A 120 -19.05 12.55 -5.77
N GLU A 121 -19.26 11.29 -6.15
CA GLU A 121 -20.00 10.32 -5.34
C GLU A 121 -19.39 10.14 -3.94
N ARG A 122 -18.07 9.96 -3.84
CA ARG A 122 -17.36 9.76 -2.57
C ARG A 122 -17.39 11.00 -1.67
N LEU A 123 -17.40 12.19 -2.26
CA LEU A 123 -17.39 13.47 -1.56
C LEU A 123 -18.80 14.06 -1.38
N ALA A 124 -19.84 13.39 -1.89
CA ALA A 124 -21.22 13.88 -1.90
C ALA A 124 -21.34 15.32 -2.47
N ILE A 125 -20.66 15.58 -3.59
CA ILE A 125 -20.67 16.84 -4.35
C ILE A 125 -21.13 16.57 -5.80
N GLU A 126 -21.30 17.62 -6.61
CA GLU A 126 -21.66 17.45 -8.01
C GLU A 126 -20.43 17.09 -8.87
N PRO A 127 -20.58 16.25 -9.91
CA PRO A 127 -19.54 16.06 -10.90
C PRO A 127 -19.11 17.40 -11.52
N GLY A 128 -17.79 17.63 -11.55
CA GLY A 128 -17.25 18.89 -12.03
C GLY A 128 -17.02 19.95 -10.95
N ASP A 129 -17.50 19.76 -9.73
CA ASP A 129 -17.19 20.65 -8.62
C ASP A 129 -15.68 20.75 -8.39
N PRO A 130 -15.15 21.94 -8.08
CA PRO A 130 -13.72 22.15 -7.96
C PRO A 130 -13.17 21.51 -6.67
N CYS A 131 -12.12 20.72 -6.83
CA CYS A 131 -11.36 20.12 -5.73
C CYS A 131 -9.91 20.62 -5.75
N VAL A 132 -9.27 20.56 -4.59
CA VAL A 132 -7.81 20.51 -4.48
C VAL A 132 -7.41 19.05 -4.55
N VAL A 133 -6.50 18.73 -5.47
CA VAL A 133 -5.94 17.39 -5.63
C VAL A 133 -4.49 17.44 -5.23
N THR A 134 -4.06 16.51 -4.37
CA THR A 134 -2.66 16.40 -3.95
C THR A 134 -2.17 14.98 -4.17
N ASP A 135 -1.11 14.87 -4.95
CA ASP A 135 -0.34 13.64 -5.13
C ASP A 135 0.78 13.60 -4.07
N TYR A 136 0.91 12.47 -3.37
CA TYR A 136 1.91 12.24 -2.34
C TYR A 136 2.75 11.00 -2.66
N GLU A 137 4.03 11.12 -2.44
CA GLU A 137 4.97 10.01 -2.33
C GLU A 137 5.55 9.98 -0.91
N PHE A 138 5.24 8.94 -0.15
CA PHE A 138 5.71 8.78 1.23
C PHE A 138 6.94 7.89 1.27
N LEU A 139 7.94 8.32 2.02
CA LEU A 139 9.27 7.72 2.09
C LEU A 139 9.58 7.28 3.54
N ALA A 140 10.18 6.11 3.68
CA ALA A 140 10.82 5.66 4.91
C ALA A 140 12.31 5.43 4.62
N ASP A 141 13.19 6.11 5.34
CA ASP A 141 14.65 6.11 5.10
C ASP A 141 15.01 6.41 3.63
N GLY A 142 14.30 7.35 2.99
CA GLY A 142 14.46 7.71 1.60
C GLY A 142 13.92 6.70 0.58
N MET A 143 13.28 5.61 1.03
CA MET A 143 12.68 4.61 0.14
C MET A 143 11.16 4.79 0.03
N PRO A 144 10.58 4.78 -1.17
CA PRO A 144 9.14 4.90 -1.36
C PRO A 144 8.39 3.72 -0.69
N VAL A 145 7.39 4.04 0.13
CA VAL A 145 6.62 3.04 0.89
C VAL A 145 5.12 3.15 0.69
N GLN A 146 4.64 4.30 0.24
CA GLN A 146 3.23 4.55 -0.01
C GLN A 146 3.06 5.67 -1.02
N LEU A 147 2.11 5.54 -1.91
CA LEU A 147 1.58 6.64 -2.71
C LEU A 147 0.19 7.00 -2.19
N ALA A 148 -0.17 8.26 -2.28
CA ALA A 148 -1.56 8.67 -2.08
C ALA A 148 -1.93 9.80 -3.03
N LYS A 149 -3.18 9.79 -3.46
CA LYS A 149 -3.80 10.90 -4.18
C LYS A 149 -5.05 11.28 -3.43
N SER A 150 -5.09 12.51 -2.92
CA SER A 150 -6.21 13.03 -2.15
C SER A 150 -7.00 14.09 -2.91
N TRP A 151 -8.28 14.19 -2.61
CA TRP A 151 -9.20 15.19 -3.12
C TRP A 151 -9.94 15.85 -1.96
N GLU A 152 -9.90 17.17 -1.92
CA GLU A 152 -10.59 18.00 -0.94
C GLU A 152 -11.51 18.98 -1.67
N PRO A 153 -12.82 19.04 -1.35
CA PRO A 153 -13.72 20.00 -1.98
C PRO A 153 -13.26 21.43 -1.71
N MET A 154 -13.08 22.24 -2.73
CA MET A 154 -12.71 23.65 -2.55
C MET A 154 -13.77 24.44 -1.79
N ALA A 155 -15.04 24.02 -1.81
CA ALA A 155 -16.09 24.62 -0.98
C ALA A 155 -15.77 24.61 0.54
N ILE A 156 -14.88 23.72 0.99
CA ILE A 156 -14.43 23.63 2.38
C ILE A 156 -13.16 24.46 2.61
N THR A 157 -12.23 24.45 1.66
CA THR A 157 -10.86 24.96 1.87
C THR A 157 -10.58 26.32 1.19
N ASP A 158 -11.41 26.76 0.23
CA ASP A 158 -11.20 28.03 -0.47
C ASP A 158 -11.28 29.23 0.47
N GLY A 159 -10.36 30.18 0.30
CA GLY A 159 -10.25 31.35 1.18
C GLY A 159 -9.69 31.06 2.57
N THR A 160 -9.26 29.84 2.86
CA THR A 160 -8.67 29.45 4.15
C THR A 160 -7.14 29.27 4.05
N PRO A 161 -6.40 29.31 5.17
CA PRO A 161 -4.96 29.06 5.17
C PRO A 161 -4.57 27.61 4.85
N VAL A 162 -5.54 26.69 4.69
CA VAL A 162 -5.34 25.28 4.40
C VAL A 162 -5.73 24.88 2.97
N LEU A 163 -5.94 25.84 2.08
CA LEU A 163 -6.34 25.59 0.69
C LEU A 163 -5.40 24.60 -0.02
N LEU A 164 -4.09 24.78 0.15
CA LEU A 164 -3.10 23.84 -0.38
C LEU A 164 -2.51 23.03 0.78
N PRO A 165 -2.73 21.70 0.81
CA PRO A 165 -2.09 20.81 1.77
C PRO A 165 -0.57 21.00 1.76
N GLU A 166 0.10 20.78 2.86
CA GLU A 166 1.56 20.86 3.03
C GLU A 166 2.18 22.27 2.83
N MET A 167 1.39 23.28 2.51
CA MET A 167 1.87 24.66 2.38
C MET A 167 1.54 25.52 3.61
N GLY A 168 2.40 26.50 3.88
CA GLY A 168 2.21 27.44 4.99
C GLY A 168 2.44 26.81 6.38
N PRO A 169 2.00 27.52 7.43
CA PRO A 169 2.30 27.15 8.83
C PRO A 169 1.58 25.88 9.30
N LEU A 170 0.57 25.42 8.56
CA LEU A 170 -0.22 24.23 8.85
C LEU A 170 0.19 23.03 7.96
N GLY A 171 1.26 23.13 7.21
CA GLY A 171 1.85 22.01 6.48
C GLY A 171 2.40 20.95 7.43
N LYS A 172 2.45 19.68 6.97
CA LYS A 172 3.04 18.52 7.68
C LYS A 172 2.31 18.05 8.95
N ILE A 173 1.17 18.62 9.30
CA ILE A 173 0.38 18.18 10.46
C ILE A 173 -0.70 17.15 10.14
N GLY A 174 -0.87 16.83 8.85
CA GLY A 174 -1.88 15.88 8.38
C GLY A 174 -3.27 16.51 8.24
N VAL A 175 -4.15 15.82 7.49
CA VAL A 175 -5.46 16.32 7.09
C VAL A 175 -6.38 16.61 8.29
N VAL A 176 -6.41 15.75 9.30
CA VAL A 176 -7.29 15.88 10.47
C VAL A 176 -7.02 17.17 11.24
N GLU A 177 -5.76 17.41 11.60
CA GLU A 177 -5.38 18.63 12.34
C GLU A 177 -5.52 19.89 11.47
N ARG A 178 -5.25 19.79 10.18
CA ARG A 178 -5.37 20.88 9.23
C ARG A 178 -6.84 21.31 9.06
N MET A 179 -7.75 20.38 8.92
CA MET A 179 -9.20 20.64 8.84
C MET A 179 -9.73 21.22 10.15
N ARG A 180 -9.29 20.69 11.30
CA ARG A 180 -9.63 21.24 12.60
C ARG A 180 -9.22 22.70 12.76
N ALA A 181 -8.08 23.12 12.21
CA ALA A 181 -7.61 24.50 12.27
C ALA A 181 -8.53 25.50 11.56
N ILE A 182 -9.42 25.03 10.69
CA ILE A 182 -10.45 25.86 10.02
C ILE A 182 -11.86 25.55 10.54
N GLY A 183 -11.98 24.87 11.69
CA GLY A 183 -13.27 24.57 12.33
C GLY A 183 -14.03 23.39 11.74
N VAL A 184 -13.34 22.49 11.01
CA VAL A 184 -13.91 21.25 10.47
C VAL A 184 -13.34 20.08 11.25
N ASP A 185 -14.13 19.54 12.19
CA ASP A 185 -13.73 18.42 13.03
C ASP A 185 -14.03 17.09 12.32
N ILE A 186 -12.97 16.38 11.90
CA ILE A 186 -13.08 15.02 11.35
C ILE A 186 -13.26 14.05 12.51
N VAL A 187 -14.36 13.31 12.51
CA VAL A 187 -14.71 12.36 13.57
C VAL A 187 -14.75 10.90 13.11
N THR A 188 -14.85 10.67 11.79
CA THR A 188 -14.94 9.31 11.23
C THR A 188 -14.07 9.20 9.98
N GLY A 189 -13.40 8.07 9.85
CA GLY A 189 -12.71 7.67 8.62
C GLY A 189 -13.16 6.28 8.20
N VAL A 190 -13.53 6.13 6.94
CA VAL A 190 -13.84 4.82 6.34
C VAL A 190 -12.74 4.46 5.36
N GLU A 191 -12.21 3.25 5.47
CA GLU A 191 -11.22 2.71 4.54
C GLU A 191 -11.72 1.42 3.89
N LEU A 192 -11.80 1.40 2.57
CA LEU A 192 -12.06 0.22 1.76
C LEU A 192 -10.73 -0.35 1.27
N VAL A 193 -10.36 -1.50 1.80
CA VAL A 193 -9.05 -2.13 1.52
C VAL A 193 -9.24 -3.30 0.57
N ARG A 194 -8.46 -3.33 -0.51
CA ARG A 194 -8.52 -4.39 -1.52
C ARG A 194 -7.14 -4.69 -2.12
N PRO A 195 -6.88 -5.94 -2.53
CA PRO A 195 -5.70 -6.24 -3.32
C PRO A 195 -5.84 -5.65 -4.72
N ALA A 196 -4.73 -5.16 -5.27
CA ALA A 196 -4.68 -4.65 -6.64
C ALA A 196 -3.33 -5.03 -7.28
N ARG A 197 -3.16 -4.67 -8.55
CA ARG A 197 -1.89 -4.82 -9.24
C ARG A 197 -1.33 -3.44 -9.58
N ALA A 198 -0.05 -3.26 -9.33
CA ALA A 198 0.64 -2.01 -9.60
C ALA A 198 0.54 -1.64 -11.08
N THR A 199 0.09 -0.43 -11.35
CA THR A 199 0.19 0.17 -12.69
C THR A 199 1.64 0.47 -13.02
N ARG A 200 1.94 0.83 -14.26
CA ARG A 200 3.30 1.24 -14.66
C ARG A 200 3.79 2.47 -13.87
N GLU A 201 2.93 3.44 -13.67
CA GLU A 201 3.23 4.65 -12.91
C GLU A 201 3.53 4.32 -11.44
N GLN A 202 2.64 3.60 -10.77
CA GLN A 202 2.82 3.16 -9.39
C GLN A 202 4.09 2.32 -9.22
N ALA A 203 4.35 1.41 -10.16
CA ALA A 203 5.55 0.56 -10.13
C ALA A 203 6.83 1.38 -10.21
N ASN A 204 6.88 2.38 -11.08
CA ASN A 204 8.02 3.27 -11.23
C ASN A 204 8.27 4.09 -9.95
N LEU A 205 7.23 4.70 -9.38
CA LEU A 205 7.33 5.51 -8.17
C LEU A 205 7.68 4.66 -6.93
N LEU A 206 7.11 3.47 -6.78
CA LEU A 206 7.35 2.59 -5.64
C LEU A 206 8.62 1.73 -5.76
N GLY A 207 9.29 1.75 -6.91
CA GLY A 207 10.48 0.89 -7.17
C GLY A 207 10.15 -0.60 -7.10
N ILE A 208 9.00 -1.01 -7.68
CA ILE A 208 8.53 -2.40 -7.80
C ILE A 208 8.28 -2.75 -9.27
N SER A 209 7.91 -4.00 -9.58
CA SER A 209 7.60 -4.40 -10.94
C SER A 209 6.15 -4.06 -11.32
N VAL A 210 5.92 -3.78 -12.59
CA VAL A 210 4.55 -3.62 -13.12
C VAL A 210 3.77 -4.92 -12.91
N GLY A 211 2.58 -4.79 -12.31
CA GLY A 211 1.73 -5.95 -11.99
C GLY A 211 2.05 -6.64 -10.66
N ASP A 212 3.05 -6.19 -9.90
CA ASP A 212 3.26 -6.65 -8.52
C ASP A 212 2.01 -6.37 -7.67
N LEU A 213 1.80 -7.18 -6.63
CA LEU A 213 0.69 -7.00 -5.71
C LEU A 213 0.90 -5.73 -4.88
N VAL A 214 -0.16 -4.95 -4.81
CA VAL A 214 -0.27 -3.78 -3.94
C VAL A 214 -1.58 -3.85 -3.15
N ILE A 215 -1.59 -3.20 -2.02
CA ILE A 215 -2.79 -2.96 -1.22
C ILE A 215 -3.32 -1.59 -1.65
N ALA A 216 -4.49 -1.57 -2.28
CA ALA A 216 -5.21 -0.36 -2.62
C ALA A 216 -6.20 -0.03 -1.50
N ILE A 217 -6.15 1.20 -1.01
CA ILE A 217 -7.02 1.68 0.06
C ILE A 217 -7.71 2.94 -0.44
N GLU A 218 -9.03 2.91 -0.43
CA GLU A 218 -9.86 4.07 -0.64
C GLU A 218 -10.32 4.56 0.73
N ARG A 219 -9.92 5.77 1.10
CA ARG A 219 -10.28 6.37 2.38
C ARG A 219 -11.17 7.57 2.16
N THR A 220 -12.20 7.73 2.99
CA THR A 220 -12.99 8.96 3.07
C THR A 220 -13.13 9.38 4.51
N TYR A 221 -12.88 10.66 4.80
CA TYR A 221 -13.06 11.28 6.10
C TYR A 221 -14.36 12.07 6.15
N PHE A 222 -15.03 12.00 7.30
CA PHE A 222 -16.32 12.63 7.56
C PHE A 222 -16.25 13.51 8.80
N ASP A 223 -16.93 14.66 8.74
CA ASP A 223 -17.12 15.57 9.88
C ASP A 223 -18.23 15.08 10.83
N GLU A 224 -18.54 15.90 11.85
CA GLU A 224 -19.55 15.60 12.87
C GLU A 224 -20.95 15.49 12.28
N GLU A 225 -21.27 16.19 11.19
CA GLU A 225 -22.54 16.11 10.48
C GLU A 225 -22.60 14.92 9.50
N GLY A 226 -21.52 14.14 9.39
CA GLY A 226 -21.41 13.03 8.45
C GLY A 226 -21.15 13.49 7.01
N ARG A 227 -20.73 14.73 6.78
CA ARG A 227 -20.36 15.24 5.48
C ARG A 227 -18.94 14.77 5.11
N PRO A 228 -18.72 14.23 3.91
CA PRO A 228 -17.37 13.92 3.44
C PRO A 228 -16.54 15.19 3.27
N VAL A 229 -15.34 15.21 3.83
CA VAL A 229 -14.45 16.39 3.79
C VAL A 229 -13.14 16.14 3.03
N GLU A 230 -12.76 14.89 2.89
CA GLU A 230 -11.60 14.48 2.10
C GLU A 230 -11.76 13.04 1.66
N THR A 231 -11.31 12.70 0.46
CA THR A 231 -11.16 11.33 0.03
C THR A 231 -9.79 11.09 -0.59
N ALA A 232 -9.23 9.89 -0.43
CA ALA A 232 -7.93 9.54 -0.97
C ALA A 232 -7.86 8.11 -1.51
N ASP A 233 -7.12 7.95 -2.61
CA ASP A 233 -6.65 6.66 -3.11
C ASP A 233 -5.22 6.44 -2.64
N ILE A 234 -4.99 5.36 -1.90
CA ILE A 234 -3.70 5.04 -1.29
C ILE A 234 -3.21 3.71 -1.83
N THR A 235 -1.93 3.63 -2.17
CA THR A 235 -1.29 2.42 -2.68
C THR A 235 -0.08 2.06 -1.84
N VAL A 236 -0.07 0.85 -1.28
CA VAL A 236 1.03 0.32 -0.47
C VAL A 236 1.55 -0.97 -1.09
N PRO A 237 2.87 -1.14 -1.32
CA PRO A 237 3.42 -2.37 -1.87
C PRO A 237 3.30 -3.54 -0.87
N ASP A 238 2.52 -4.59 -1.24
CA ASP A 238 2.31 -5.79 -0.42
C ASP A 238 3.60 -6.54 -0.08
N ILE A 239 4.58 -6.43 -0.95
CA ILE A 239 5.88 -7.06 -0.81
C ILE A 239 6.68 -6.61 0.43
N ARG A 240 6.41 -5.41 0.94
CA ARG A 240 7.18 -4.77 2.03
C ARG A 240 6.34 -4.52 3.27
N TRP A 241 5.01 -4.38 3.15
CA TRP A 241 4.16 -3.88 4.19
C TRP A 241 2.91 -4.73 4.42
N GLU A 242 2.54 -4.88 5.67
CA GLU A 242 1.24 -5.37 6.13
C GLU A 242 0.43 -4.19 6.66
N ILE A 243 -0.84 -4.13 6.31
CA ILE A 243 -1.75 -3.14 6.86
C ILE A 243 -2.41 -3.72 8.12
N ALA A 244 -2.35 -2.97 9.22
CA ALA A 244 -2.95 -3.35 10.48
C ALA A 244 -3.90 -2.27 10.98
N TYR A 245 -4.95 -2.71 11.65
CA TYR A 245 -5.91 -1.86 12.38
C TYR A 245 -5.96 -2.29 13.83
N GLU A 246 -5.71 -1.38 14.76
CA GLU A 246 -5.95 -1.59 16.18
C GLU A 246 -7.41 -1.25 16.50
N ILE A 247 -8.20 -2.22 16.89
CA ILE A 247 -9.59 -2.04 17.25
C ILE A 247 -9.70 -2.00 18.77
N ARG A 248 -10.09 -0.83 19.30
CA ARG A 248 -10.36 -0.71 20.74
C ARG A 248 -11.71 -1.34 21.09
N VAL A 249 -11.68 -2.34 21.93
CA VAL A 249 -12.91 -2.98 22.45
C VAL A 249 -13.24 -2.34 23.79
N LYS A 250 -14.41 -1.69 23.88
CA LYS A 250 -14.91 -1.14 25.15
C LYS A 250 -15.17 -2.29 26.14
N ARG A 251 -14.75 -2.13 27.40
CA ARG A 251 -15.14 -3.07 28.45
C ARG A 251 -16.65 -2.96 28.64
N PRO A 252 -17.38 -4.10 28.83
CA PRO A 252 -18.78 -4.04 29.21
C PRO A 252 -18.89 -3.27 30.54
N GLY A 253 -19.62 -2.15 30.57
CA GLY A 253 -19.91 -1.40 31.81
C GLY A 253 -18.99 -0.20 32.10
N SER A 254 -18.24 0.33 31.14
CA SER A 254 -17.55 1.65 31.24
C SER A 254 -18.29 2.72 30.43
#